data_375d82c034068c09134241bf8589ee1f
#
_entry.id   375d82c034068c09134241bf8589ee1f
#
_cell.length_a   1.000
_cell.length_b   1.000
_cell.length_c   1.000
_cell.angle_alpha   90.00
_cell.angle_beta   90.00
_cell.angle_gamma   90.00
#
_symmetry.space_group_name_H-M   'P 1'
#
loop_
_entity.id
_entity.type
_entity.pdbx_description
1 polymer ?
#
loop_
_entity_poly.entity_id
_entity_poly.type
_entity_poly.pdbx_seq_one_letter_code
_entity_poly.pdbx_strand_id
1 'polypeptide(L)'
;MRKLSLVLVCGFLVSWGFLAHKTLQQLAIYPLPSDLGLFFYANQDYIVEQSIRPDVRRKDDKTEDSKHYLDMDAAVFGPNYRTDIPHDFKQAVAKYSFDSLRKEGLVPLEVNRVYARLVHAFKNEMRDSVLFYAADLGHYVADAHVPLHTTKNHDGQLTNQKGMHVLWESLVPEAQLKNYTLFYPKVPEYIAKPQDFIFQILLESHAMLPEMFKAETEVRKALGEEKSFKMVERYGKTQRYYTDEFIQAFGDKLGTSIPNRMIQSSHRVSSFWYSAWKDAGSPTWVTKDISLEKKAAFEAEKVQWRSNSLISTGKLISLHKK
;
A
#
# COMPACT_ATOMS: atom_id res chain seq x y z
N MET A 1 4.95 -51.53 -12.24
CA MET A 1 4.64 -50.59 -11.15
C MET A 1 5.27 -49.24 -11.50
N ARG A 2 4.48 -48.31 -12.06
CA ARG A 2 4.92 -46.93 -12.40
C ARG A 2 4.79 -46.09 -11.13
N LYS A 3 5.90 -45.60 -10.61
CA LYS A 3 5.92 -44.62 -9.52
C LYS A 3 5.41 -43.29 -10.07
N LEU A 4 4.21 -42.89 -9.64
CA LEU A 4 3.67 -41.57 -9.88
C LEU A 4 4.41 -40.61 -8.95
N SER A 5 5.36 -39.85 -9.51
CA SER A 5 6.00 -38.75 -8.79
C SER A 5 4.98 -37.62 -8.63
N LEU A 6 4.47 -37.47 -7.42
CA LEU A 6 3.63 -36.36 -7.03
C LEU A 6 4.52 -35.11 -7.02
N VAL A 7 4.48 -34.31 -8.08
CA VAL A 7 5.07 -32.98 -8.10
C VAL A 7 4.21 -32.11 -7.22
N LEU A 8 4.68 -31.89 -5.99
CA LEU A 8 4.09 -30.92 -5.06
C LEU A 8 4.39 -29.53 -5.62
N VAL A 9 3.48 -29.01 -6.45
CA VAL A 9 3.50 -27.59 -6.81
C VAL A 9 3.10 -26.84 -5.55
N CYS A 10 4.11 -26.42 -4.77
CA CYS A 10 3.96 -25.38 -3.77
C CYS A 10 3.53 -24.10 -4.51
N GLY A 11 2.24 -23.94 -4.74
CA GLY A 11 1.65 -22.70 -5.17
C GLY A 11 1.92 -21.66 -4.08
N PHE A 12 2.92 -20.83 -4.30
CA PHE A 12 3.11 -19.62 -3.52
C PHE A 12 1.77 -18.89 -3.48
N LEU A 13 1.23 -18.73 -2.28
CA LEU A 13 0.22 -17.73 -2.00
C LEU A 13 0.87 -16.36 -2.25
N VAL A 14 0.85 -15.92 -3.48
CA VAL A 14 1.14 -14.52 -3.79
C VAL A 14 -0.06 -13.78 -3.23
N SER A 15 0.09 -13.16 -2.08
CA SER A 15 -0.85 -12.17 -1.59
C SER A 15 -0.83 -11.07 -2.64
N TRP A 16 -1.96 -10.85 -3.25
CA TRP A 16 -2.09 -10.13 -4.50
C TRP A 16 -1.66 -8.66 -4.40
N GLY A 17 -1.77 -7.96 -3.27
CA GLY A 17 -1.28 -6.59 -3.05
C GLY A 17 0.25 -6.41 -3.08
N PHE A 18 1.03 -7.48 -3.13
CA PHE A 18 2.49 -7.41 -3.06
C PHE A 18 3.14 -6.63 -4.20
N LEU A 19 2.60 -6.74 -5.43
CA LEU A 19 3.10 -5.98 -6.57
C LEU A 19 2.95 -4.47 -6.32
N ALA A 20 1.78 -4.04 -5.84
CA ALA A 20 1.50 -2.65 -5.55
C ALA A 20 2.42 -2.12 -4.45
N HIS A 21 2.49 -2.78 -3.28
CA HIS A 21 3.35 -2.36 -2.17
C HIS A 21 4.82 -2.23 -2.56
N LYS A 22 5.38 -3.22 -3.28
CA LYS A 22 6.74 -3.19 -3.78
C LYS A 22 6.98 -2.02 -4.76
N THR A 23 6.06 -1.82 -5.68
CA THR A 23 6.13 -0.70 -6.64
C THR A 23 6.10 0.64 -5.92
N LEU A 24 5.15 0.84 -5.00
CA LEU A 24 4.97 2.08 -4.27
C LEU A 24 6.20 2.44 -3.43
N GLN A 25 6.78 1.47 -2.74
CA GLN A 25 7.98 1.66 -1.92
C GLN A 25 9.20 2.06 -2.76
N GLN A 26 9.40 1.44 -3.93
CA GLN A 26 10.47 1.85 -4.83
C GLN A 26 10.25 3.27 -5.35
N LEU A 27 9.04 3.60 -5.81
CA LEU A 27 8.72 4.94 -6.33
C LEU A 27 8.87 6.04 -5.28
N ALA A 28 8.67 5.73 -3.99
CA ALA A 28 8.82 6.68 -2.90
C ALA A 28 10.29 7.14 -2.68
N ILE A 29 11.27 6.43 -3.21
CA ILE A 29 12.69 6.73 -3.04
C ILE A 29 13.11 7.93 -3.90
N TYR A 30 12.66 7.98 -5.15
CA TYR A 30 13.21 8.92 -6.14
C TYR A 30 12.94 10.40 -5.88
N PRO A 31 11.78 10.83 -5.34
CA PRO A 31 11.50 12.24 -5.08
C PRO A 31 12.19 12.79 -3.82
N LEU A 32 12.79 11.93 -2.98
CA LEU A 32 13.46 12.34 -1.75
C LEU A 32 14.65 13.29 -2.01
N PRO A 33 14.99 14.18 -1.04
CA PRO A 33 16.25 14.93 -1.08
C PRO A 33 17.45 14.01 -1.27
N SER A 34 18.49 14.51 -1.96
CA SER A 34 19.61 13.69 -2.44
C SER A 34 20.20 12.74 -1.39
N ASP A 35 20.47 13.24 -0.18
CA ASP A 35 21.10 12.41 0.88
C ASP A 35 20.18 11.30 1.37
N LEU A 36 18.92 11.65 1.68
CA LEU A 36 17.93 10.68 2.15
C LEU A 36 17.55 9.70 1.03
N GLY A 37 17.38 10.21 -0.20
CA GLY A 37 17.09 9.37 -1.37
C GLY A 37 18.21 8.38 -1.66
N LEU A 38 19.46 8.82 -1.57
CA LEU A 38 20.63 7.97 -1.75
C LEU A 38 20.70 6.88 -0.67
N PHE A 39 20.38 7.20 0.59
CA PHE A 39 20.30 6.22 1.67
C PHE A 39 19.31 5.11 1.36
N PHE A 40 18.08 5.47 0.99
CA PHE A 40 17.05 4.49 0.65
C PHE A 40 17.37 3.73 -0.63
N TYR A 41 17.93 4.40 -1.64
CA TYR A 41 18.36 3.76 -2.87
C TYR A 41 19.49 2.74 -2.64
N ALA A 42 20.45 3.06 -1.79
CA ALA A 42 21.51 2.12 -1.42
C ALA A 42 20.99 0.83 -0.75
N ASN A 43 19.78 0.89 -0.18
CA ASN A 43 19.09 -0.19 0.51
C ASN A 43 17.75 -0.57 -0.17
N GLN A 44 17.57 -0.22 -1.45
CA GLN A 44 16.26 -0.35 -2.12
C GLN A 44 15.74 -1.79 -2.16
N ASP A 45 16.60 -2.77 -2.35
CA ASP A 45 16.17 -4.17 -2.38
C ASP A 45 15.54 -4.58 -1.05
N TYR A 46 16.12 -4.16 0.08
CA TYR A 46 15.52 -4.40 1.39
C TYR A 46 14.19 -3.67 1.55
N ILE A 47 14.13 -2.38 1.24
CA ILE A 47 12.92 -1.56 1.40
C ILE A 47 11.77 -2.14 0.55
N VAL A 48 12.05 -2.50 -0.70
CA VAL A 48 11.05 -3.06 -1.61
C VAL A 48 10.58 -4.44 -1.16
N GLU A 49 11.52 -5.33 -0.83
CA GLU A 49 11.18 -6.69 -0.39
C GLU A 49 10.46 -6.72 0.96
N GLN A 50 10.81 -5.82 1.89
CA GLN A 50 10.18 -5.77 3.20
C GLN A 50 8.89 -4.94 3.22
N SER A 51 8.52 -4.31 2.12
CA SER A 51 7.24 -3.58 2.02
C SER A 51 5.99 -4.42 2.27
N ILE A 52 6.10 -5.73 2.07
CA ILE A 52 5.01 -6.71 2.28
C ILE A 52 5.10 -7.46 3.63
N ARG A 53 6.10 -7.14 4.43
CA ARG A 53 6.32 -7.84 5.71
C ARG A 53 5.15 -7.76 6.69
N PRO A 54 4.42 -6.64 6.84
CA PRO A 54 3.25 -6.59 7.70
C PRO A 54 2.19 -7.62 7.30
N ASP A 55 1.89 -7.77 6.02
CA ASP A 55 0.96 -8.80 5.52
C ASP A 55 1.44 -10.22 5.82
N VAL A 56 2.72 -10.47 5.63
CA VAL A 56 3.30 -11.79 5.93
C VAL A 56 3.21 -12.09 7.43
N ARG A 57 3.42 -11.08 8.28
CA ARG A 57 3.39 -11.18 9.75
C ARG A 57 2.01 -11.52 10.29
N ARG A 58 0.91 -11.21 9.59
CA ARG A 58 -0.48 -11.59 9.95
C ARG A 58 -0.66 -13.09 10.19
N LYS A 59 0.20 -13.94 9.63
CA LYS A 59 0.15 -15.40 9.81
C LYS A 59 0.48 -15.79 11.26
N ASP A 60 1.43 -15.08 11.85
CA ASP A 60 2.03 -15.43 13.14
C ASP A 60 1.58 -14.48 14.26
N ASP A 61 1.30 -13.22 13.95
CA ASP A 61 0.82 -12.19 14.89
C ASP A 61 -0.65 -11.83 14.62
N LYS A 62 -1.54 -12.33 15.48
CA LYS A 62 -2.98 -12.04 15.40
C LYS A 62 -3.35 -10.59 15.72
N THR A 63 -2.43 -9.81 16.28
CA THR A 63 -2.65 -8.37 16.53
C THR A 63 -2.35 -7.52 15.29
N GLU A 64 -1.71 -8.11 14.28
CA GLU A 64 -1.32 -7.40 13.06
C GLU A 64 -2.52 -6.99 12.21
N ASP A 65 -3.51 -7.87 12.12
CA ASP A 65 -4.65 -7.72 11.21
C ASP A 65 -5.34 -6.35 11.29
N SER A 66 -5.64 -5.90 12.51
CA SER A 66 -6.31 -4.61 12.74
C SER A 66 -5.47 -3.36 12.39
N LYS A 67 -4.19 -3.51 12.12
CA LYS A 67 -3.29 -2.37 11.81
C LYS A 67 -3.36 -1.94 10.33
N HIS A 68 -4.06 -2.69 9.49
CA HIS A 68 -4.12 -2.48 8.05
C HIS A 68 -5.32 -1.64 7.59
N TYR A 69 -6.32 -1.41 8.44
CA TYR A 69 -7.57 -0.77 8.05
C TYR A 69 -8.16 0.12 9.17
N LEU A 70 -9.18 0.88 8.81
CA LEU A 70 -10.10 1.54 9.73
C LEU A 70 -11.49 1.56 9.08
N ASP A 71 -12.42 0.77 9.60
CA ASP A 71 -13.83 0.72 9.17
C ASP A 71 -14.56 2.00 9.62
N MET A 72 -14.34 3.10 8.91
CA MET A 72 -14.83 4.44 9.32
C MET A 72 -16.34 4.49 9.48
N ASP A 73 -17.07 3.71 8.68
CA ASP A 73 -18.54 3.59 8.69
C ASP A 73 -19.06 2.58 9.71
N ALA A 74 -18.22 2.11 10.62
CA ALA A 74 -18.65 1.23 11.70
C ALA A 74 -19.63 1.96 12.65
N ALA A 75 -20.65 1.24 13.11
CA ALA A 75 -21.72 1.81 13.94
C ALA A 75 -21.22 2.50 15.22
N VAL A 76 -20.10 2.05 15.78
CA VAL A 76 -19.49 2.63 16.98
C VAL A 76 -19.04 4.08 16.79
N PHE A 77 -18.68 4.46 15.57
CA PHE A 77 -18.25 5.84 15.26
C PHE A 77 -19.42 6.80 15.00
N GLY A 78 -20.62 6.26 14.77
CA GLY A 78 -21.83 7.06 14.54
C GLY A 78 -21.89 7.70 13.15
N PRO A 79 -22.94 8.49 12.88
CA PRO A 79 -23.17 9.06 11.54
C PRO A 79 -22.17 10.16 11.15
N ASN A 80 -21.55 10.81 12.13
CA ASN A 80 -20.60 11.90 11.91
C ASN A 80 -19.13 11.42 11.96
N TYR A 81 -18.88 10.15 11.65
CA TYR A 81 -17.54 9.54 11.74
C TYR A 81 -16.44 10.35 11.05
N ARG A 82 -16.79 11.10 9.99
CA ARG A 82 -15.82 11.92 9.24
C ARG A 82 -15.19 13.05 10.07
N THR A 83 -15.86 13.48 11.13
CA THR A 83 -15.42 14.58 12.00
C THR A 83 -15.23 14.17 13.45
N ASP A 84 -15.88 13.09 13.86
CA ASP A 84 -16.02 12.73 15.26
C ASP A 84 -14.99 11.73 15.77
N ILE A 85 -14.26 11.03 14.88
CA ILE A 85 -13.21 10.12 15.26
C ILE A 85 -11.98 10.93 15.71
N PRO A 86 -11.58 10.87 17.00
CA PRO A 86 -10.42 11.61 17.47
C PRO A 86 -9.13 11.11 16.82
N HIS A 87 -8.30 12.02 16.35
CA HIS A 87 -7.01 11.68 15.76
C HIS A 87 -5.94 11.32 16.79
N ASP A 88 -6.08 11.83 18.03
CA ASP A 88 -5.20 11.51 19.15
C ASP A 88 -5.57 10.15 19.75
N PHE A 89 -4.56 9.30 19.98
CA PHE A 89 -4.75 7.94 20.50
C PHE A 89 -5.48 7.91 21.85
N LYS A 90 -5.08 8.78 22.80
CA LYS A 90 -5.66 8.77 24.14
C LYS A 90 -7.12 9.21 24.10
N GLN A 91 -7.43 10.23 23.30
CA GLN A 91 -8.80 10.70 23.10
C GLN A 91 -9.66 9.65 22.40
N ALA A 92 -9.13 8.96 21.36
CA ALA A 92 -9.84 7.89 20.67
C ALA A 92 -10.15 6.73 21.62
N VAL A 93 -9.18 6.29 22.43
CA VAL A 93 -9.37 5.22 23.43
C VAL A 93 -10.37 5.66 24.52
N ALA A 94 -10.31 6.90 24.99
CA ALA A 94 -11.24 7.42 25.98
C ALA A 94 -12.69 7.45 25.46
N LYS A 95 -12.87 7.75 24.15
CA LYS A 95 -14.20 7.85 23.51
C LYS A 95 -14.79 6.49 23.14
N TYR A 96 -13.97 5.57 22.62
CA TYR A 96 -14.47 4.33 22.01
C TYR A 96 -13.99 3.04 22.66
N SER A 97 -13.10 3.08 23.62
CA SER A 97 -12.30 1.98 24.17
C SER A 97 -11.29 1.39 23.17
N PHE A 98 -10.20 0.82 23.68
CA PHE A 98 -9.18 0.20 22.84
C PHE A 98 -9.71 -1.05 22.11
N ASP A 99 -10.55 -1.86 22.77
CA ASP A 99 -11.10 -3.08 22.16
C ASP A 99 -12.04 -2.77 20.99
N SER A 100 -12.86 -1.72 21.11
CA SER A 100 -13.70 -1.25 20.01
C SER A 100 -12.85 -0.75 18.82
N LEU A 101 -11.83 0.08 19.10
CA LEU A 101 -10.91 0.57 18.07
C LEU A 101 -10.19 -0.59 17.38
N ARG A 102 -9.67 -1.55 18.15
CA ARG A 102 -8.98 -2.71 17.62
C ARG A 102 -9.88 -3.55 16.70
N LYS A 103 -11.16 -3.66 17.02
CA LYS A 103 -12.13 -4.38 16.21
C LYS A 103 -12.41 -3.68 14.88
N GLU A 104 -12.50 -2.37 14.88
CA GLU A 104 -12.86 -1.58 13.69
C GLU A 104 -11.63 -1.03 12.94
N GLY A 105 -10.41 -1.32 13.44
CA GLY A 105 -9.15 -1.01 12.77
C GLY A 105 -8.32 0.08 13.44
N LEU A 106 -7.01 -0.03 13.28
CA LEU A 106 -6.01 0.78 13.99
C LEU A 106 -5.02 1.48 13.05
N VAL A 107 -5.19 1.43 11.73
CA VAL A 107 -4.18 1.93 10.78
C VAL A 107 -3.71 3.35 11.07
N PRO A 108 -4.56 4.35 11.42
CA PRO A 108 -4.06 5.69 11.70
C PRO A 108 -3.21 5.77 12.96
N LEU A 109 -3.53 4.95 13.96
CA LEU A 109 -2.76 4.87 15.20
C LEU A 109 -1.43 4.15 14.99
N GLU A 110 -1.43 3.09 14.17
CA GLU A 110 -0.22 2.34 13.84
C GLU A 110 0.75 3.17 13.00
N VAL A 111 0.27 3.92 12.01
CA VAL A 111 1.09 4.87 11.24
C VAL A 111 1.80 5.84 12.18
N ASN A 112 1.08 6.45 13.13
CA ASN A 112 1.68 7.39 14.09
C ASN A 112 2.71 6.72 15.01
N ARG A 113 2.42 5.49 15.45
CA ARG A 113 3.32 4.71 16.32
C ARG A 113 4.63 4.36 15.58
N VAL A 114 4.53 3.90 14.31
CA VAL A 114 5.69 3.52 13.51
C VAL A 114 6.46 4.77 13.08
N TYR A 115 5.77 5.88 12.76
CA TYR A 115 6.40 7.17 12.49
C TYR A 115 7.30 7.63 13.65
N ALA A 116 6.78 7.62 14.89
CA ALA A 116 7.55 8.01 16.06
C ALA A 116 8.80 7.11 16.27
N ARG A 117 8.68 5.81 15.97
CA ARG A 117 9.82 4.87 16.03
C ARG A 117 10.84 5.15 14.92
N LEU A 118 10.38 5.53 13.73
CA LEU A 118 11.26 5.91 12.64
C LEU A 118 12.05 7.18 12.97
N VAL A 119 11.39 8.22 13.55
CA VAL A 119 12.06 9.43 14.06
C VAL A 119 13.12 9.06 15.09
N HIS A 120 12.77 8.24 16.07
CA HIS A 120 13.71 7.78 17.10
C HIS A 120 14.91 7.04 16.50
N ALA A 121 14.66 6.15 15.53
CA ALA A 121 15.72 5.38 14.88
C ALA A 121 16.67 6.27 14.08
N PHE A 122 16.17 7.28 13.35
CA PHE A 122 17.00 8.27 12.65
C PHE A 122 17.86 9.07 13.65
N LYS A 123 17.26 9.54 14.74
CA LYS A 123 17.94 10.37 15.74
C LYS A 123 19.08 9.64 16.45
N ASN A 124 18.94 8.32 16.61
CA ASN A 124 19.91 7.50 17.35
C ASN A 124 20.81 6.67 16.41
N GLU A 125 20.87 6.99 15.11
CA GLU A 125 21.73 6.35 14.10
C GLU A 125 21.52 4.83 13.99
N MET A 126 20.30 4.36 14.25
CA MET A 126 19.94 2.93 14.23
C MET A 126 19.57 2.49 12.81
N ARG A 127 20.56 2.33 11.92
CA ARG A 127 20.39 2.09 10.49
C ARG A 127 19.37 0.99 10.18
N ASP A 128 19.51 -0.19 10.76
CA ASP A 128 18.63 -1.33 10.47
C ASP A 128 17.19 -1.06 10.94
N SER A 129 17.05 -0.36 12.08
CA SER A 129 15.76 0.07 12.59
C SER A 129 15.09 1.12 11.69
N VAL A 130 15.87 2.04 11.08
CA VAL A 130 15.35 2.99 10.10
C VAL A 130 14.77 2.25 8.91
N LEU A 131 15.51 1.30 8.34
CA LEU A 131 15.05 0.50 7.20
C LEU A 131 13.82 -0.33 7.56
N PHE A 132 13.83 -0.93 8.76
CA PHE A 132 12.71 -1.70 9.28
C PHE A 132 11.44 -0.85 9.39
N TYR A 133 11.50 0.28 10.13
CA TYR A 133 10.32 1.11 10.36
C TYR A 133 9.90 1.88 9.11
N ALA A 134 10.81 2.23 8.21
CA ALA A 134 10.47 2.86 6.95
C ALA A 134 9.65 1.93 6.04
N ALA A 135 10.03 0.64 5.95
CA ALA A 135 9.29 -0.35 5.18
C ALA A 135 7.88 -0.57 5.76
N ASP A 136 7.74 -0.75 7.08
CA ASP A 136 6.44 -0.91 7.74
C ASP A 136 5.57 0.35 7.61
N LEU A 137 6.15 1.54 7.81
CA LEU A 137 5.44 2.80 7.68
C LEU A 137 4.88 2.98 6.25
N GLY A 138 5.71 2.69 5.25
CA GLY A 138 5.29 2.77 3.85
C GLY A 138 4.16 1.80 3.53
N HIS A 139 4.15 0.60 4.12
CA HIS A 139 3.06 -0.36 3.98
C HIS A 139 1.74 0.19 4.53
N TYR A 140 1.71 0.59 5.82
CA TYR A 140 0.47 1.08 6.43
C TYR A 140 -0.04 2.39 5.81
N VAL A 141 0.86 3.27 5.34
CA VAL A 141 0.46 4.46 4.59
C VAL A 141 -0.15 4.06 3.25
N ALA A 142 0.38 3.03 2.57
CA ALA A 142 -0.20 2.51 1.34
C ALA A 142 -1.59 1.90 1.57
N ASP A 143 -1.77 1.11 2.64
CA ASP A 143 -3.07 0.56 3.03
C ASP A 143 -4.14 1.64 3.24
N ALA A 144 -3.77 2.74 3.90
CA ALA A 144 -4.67 3.87 4.09
C ALA A 144 -5.13 4.51 2.76
N HIS A 145 -4.42 4.27 1.64
CA HIS A 145 -4.82 4.72 0.31
C HIS A 145 -5.78 3.77 -0.39
N VAL A 146 -5.99 2.57 0.13
CA VAL A 146 -6.94 1.59 -0.41
C VAL A 146 -8.35 1.93 0.07
N PRO A 147 -9.31 2.25 -0.81
CA PRO A 147 -10.68 2.60 -0.40
C PRO A 147 -11.33 1.53 0.46
N LEU A 148 -11.11 0.26 0.13
CA LEU A 148 -11.71 -0.88 0.81
C LEU A 148 -11.14 -1.15 2.22
N HIS A 149 -9.99 -0.54 2.57
CA HIS A 149 -9.48 -0.52 3.94
C HIS A 149 -10.16 0.53 4.83
N THR A 150 -11.21 1.21 4.36
CA THR A 150 -11.89 2.28 5.10
C THR A 150 -13.36 2.00 5.41
N THR A 151 -13.84 0.79 5.13
CA THR A 151 -15.27 0.44 5.23
C THR A 151 -15.48 -1.00 5.69
N LYS A 152 -16.55 -1.22 6.44
CA LYS A 152 -17.02 -2.57 6.79
C LYS A 152 -17.40 -3.41 5.56
N ASN A 153 -17.69 -2.78 4.44
CA ASN A 153 -17.93 -3.45 3.16
C ASN A 153 -16.62 -3.71 2.40
N HIS A 154 -15.57 -4.07 3.12
CA HIS A 154 -14.19 -4.16 2.66
C HIS A 154 -13.95 -5.09 1.45
N ASP A 155 -14.83 -6.06 1.19
CA ASP A 155 -14.74 -6.96 0.04
C ASP A 155 -16.00 -6.92 -0.85
N GLY A 156 -16.87 -5.93 -0.65
CA GLY A 156 -18.16 -5.85 -1.35
C GLY A 156 -19.19 -6.87 -0.86
N GLN A 157 -18.94 -7.52 0.27
CA GLN A 157 -19.79 -8.60 0.81
C GLN A 157 -21.18 -8.10 1.24
N LEU A 158 -21.33 -6.83 1.58
CA LEU A 158 -22.59 -6.24 1.97
C LEU A 158 -23.44 -5.75 0.77
N THR A 159 -22.85 -5.66 -0.41
CA THR A 159 -23.47 -5.17 -1.65
C THR A 159 -23.54 -6.21 -2.75
N ASN A 160 -23.32 -7.50 -2.44
CA ASN A 160 -23.26 -8.60 -3.41
C ASN A 160 -22.17 -8.42 -4.50
N GLN A 161 -21.04 -7.81 -4.11
CA GLN A 161 -19.89 -7.53 -4.97
C GLN A 161 -18.61 -8.16 -4.40
N LYS A 162 -18.74 -9.34 -3.79
CA LYS A 162 -17.62 -10.03 -3.15
C LYS A 162 -16.45 -10.25 -4.12
N GLY A 163 -15.24 -9.94 -3.65
CA GLY A 163 -14.00 -9.97 -4.44
C GLY A 163 -13.50 -8.59 -4.84
N MET A 164 -14.23 -7.53 -4.47
CA MET A 164 -13.86 -6.14 -4.79
C MET A 164 -12.48 -5.74 -4.24
N HIS A 165 -12.12 -6.24 -3.07
CA HIS A 165 -10.82 -5.95 -2.45
C HIS A 165 -9.68 -6.37 -3.37
N VAL A 166 -9.64 -7.66 -3.68
CA VAL A 166 -8.59 -8.20 -4.55
C VAL A 166 -8.66 -7.62 -5.97
N LEU A 167 -9.85 -7.31 -6.45
CA LEU A 167 -10.05 -6.70 -7.77
C LEU A 167 -9.35 -5.34 -7.86
N TRP A 168 -9.63 -4.44 -6.91
CA TRP A 168 -9.13 -3.06 -6.94
C TRP A 168 -7.63 -2.97 -6.60
N GLU A 169 -7.22 -3.66 -5.55
CA GLU A 169 -5.86 -3.52 -4.99
C GLU A 169 -4.81 -4.32 -5.77
N SER A 170 -5.23 -5.42 -6.41
CA SER A 170 -4.31 -6.39 -6.98
C SER A 170 -4.56 -6.69 -8.45
N LEU A 171 -5.75 -7.20 -8.80
CA LEU A 171 -5.98 -7.72 -10.15
C LEU A 171 -5.87 -6.63 -11.23
N VAL A 172 -6.44 -5.46 -10.99
CA VAL A 172 -6.34 -4.35 -11.94
C VAL A 172 -4.92 -3.80 -12.03
N PRO A 173 -4.21 -3.48 -10.91
CA PRO A 173 -2.81 -3.10 -10.99
C PRO A 173 -1.93 -4.12 -11.72
N GLU A 174 -2.08 -5.42 -11.44
CA GLU A 174 -1.30 -6.45 -12.11
C GLU A 174 -1.56 -6.53 -13.62
N ALA A 175 -2.83 -6.38 -14.03
CA ALA A 175 -3.21 -6.40 -15.43
C ALA A 175 -2.74 -5.15 -16.20
N GLN A 176 -2.74 -3.99 -15.56
CA GLN A 176 -2.59 -2.70 -16.23
C GLN A 176 -1.32 -1.91 -15.87
N LEU A 177 -0.50 -2.34 -14.91
CA LEU A 177 0.68 -1.60 -14.43
C LEU A 177 1.60 -1.12 -15.57
N LYS A 178 1.74 -1.92 -16.62
CA LYS A 178 2.58 -1.58 -17.78
C LYS A 178 2.12 -0.33 -18.55
N ASN A 179 0.84 0.03 -18.38
CA ASN A 179 0.21 1.19 -19.01
C ASN A 179 0.21 2.42 -18.09
N TYR A 180 0.66 2.29 -16.84
CA TYR A 180 0.62 3.38 -15.88
C TYR A 180 1.77 4.36 -16.05
N THR A 181 1.48 5.63 -15.83
CA THR A 181 2.53 6.64 -15.62
C THR A 181 2.97 6.58 -14.16
N LEU A 182 4.20 6.13 -13.92
CA LEU A 182 4.75 5.95 -12.57
C LEU A 182 5.57 7.14 -12.07
N PHE A 183 5.58 8.23 -12.82
CA PHE A 183 6.25 9.47 -12.45
C PHE A 183 5.28 10.47 -11.83
N TYR A 184 5.70 11.13 -10.75
CA TYR A 184 4.97 12.19 -10.10
C TYR A 184 5.89 13.41 -9.88
N PRO A 185 5.59 14.57 -10.51
CA PRO A 185 6.51 15.71 -10.56
C PRO A 185 6.52 16.57 -9.28
N LYS A 186 6.29 15.97 -8.12
CA LYS A 186 6.30 16.69 -6.84
C LYS A 186 7.41 16.17 -5.93
N VAL A 187 8.02 17.08 -5.19
CA VAL A 187 8.94 16.75 -4.09
C VAL A 187 8.13 16.39 -2.83
N PRO A 188 8.68 15.60 -1.90
CA PRO A 188 8.00 15.28 -0.66
C PRO A 188 7.77 16.53 0.19
N GLU A 189 6.61 16.60 0.81
CA GLU A 189 6.18 17.71 1.67
C GLU A 189 6.45 17.37 3.14
N TYR A 190 6.79 18.36 3.94
CA TYR A 190 6.91 18.19 5.39
C TYR A 190 5.52 18.11 6.02
N ILE A 191 5.26 17.04 6.74
CA ILE A 191 3.99 16.76 7.42
C ILE A 191 4.10 17.21 8.88
N ALA A 192 3.59 18.39 9.18
CA ALA A 192 3.66 18.94 10.53
C ALA A 192 2.81 18.19 11.57
N LYS A 193 1.73 17.54 11.12
CA LYS A 193 0.81 16.76 11.97
C LYS A 193 0.50 15.41 11.32
N PRO A 194 1.38 14.41 11.48
CA PRO A 194 1.20 13.09 10.88
C PRO A 194 -0.15 12.43 11.19
N GLN A 195 -0.63 12.60 12.43
CA GLN A 195 -1.92 12.06 12.85
C GLN A 195 -3.12 12.65 12.09
N ASP A 196 -3.11 13.95 11.80
CA ASP A 196 -4.19 14.58 11.04
C ASP A 196 -4.10 14.21 9.57
N PHE A 197 -2.88 14.11 9.05
CA PHE A 197 -2.63 13.81 7.66
C PHE A 197 -3.05 12.38 7.27
N ILE A 198 -2.82 11.38 8.15
CA ILE A 198 -3.27 10.02 7.88
C ILE A 198 -4.80 9.91 7.88
N PHE A 199 -5.51 10.64 8.74
CA PHE A 199 -6.97 10.69 8.70
C PHE A 199 -7.48 11.37 7.44
N GLN A 200 -6.81 12.42 6.94
CA GLN A 200 -7.14 13.00 5.63
C GLN A 200 -7.03 11.96 4.51
N ILE A 201 -5.96 11.15 4.50
CA ILE A 201 -5.78 10.09 3.52
C ILE A 201 -6.93 9.08 3.57
N LEU A 202 -7.34 8.66 4.77
CA LEU A 202 -8.46 7.73 4.94
C LEU A 202 -9.79 8.32 4.45
N LEU A 203 -10.06 9.59 4.74
CA LEU A 203 -11.26 10.28 4.26
C LEU A 203 -11.30 10.37 2.72
N GLU A 204 -10.19 10.68 2.10
CA GLU A 204 -10.06 10.69 0.64
C GLU A 204 -10.30 9.29 0.05
N SER A 205 -9.73 8.24 0.66
CA SER A 205 -9.94 6.86 0.25
C SER A 205 -11.40 6.44 0.38
N HIS A 206 -12.03 6.76 1.51
CA HIS A 206 -13.43 6.46 1.78
C HIS A 206 -14.38 7.14 0.79
N ALA A 207 -14.04 8.36 0.37
CA ALA A 207 -14.83 9.10 -0.60
C ALA A 207 -14.85 8.46 -2.01
N MET A 208 -13.92 7.56 -2.32
CA MET A 208 -13.86 6.84 -3.60
C MET A 208 -14.81 5.64 -3.68
N LEU A 209 -15.30 5.14 -2.55
CA LEU A 209 -16.11 3.91 -2.47
C LEU A 209 -17.39 3.94 -3.35
N PRO A 210 -18.22 5.00 -3.36
CA PRO A 210 -19.45 4.98 -4.14
C PRO A 210 -19.21 4.81 -5.64
N GLU A 211 -18.21 5.51 -6.19
CA GLU A 211 -17.88 5.44 -7.62
C GLU A 211 -17.30 4.05 -7.97
N MET A 212 -16.46 3.51 -7.11
CA MET A 212 -15.87 2.20 -7.31
C MET A 212 -16.92 1.08 -7.32
N PHE A 213 -17.85 1.05 -6.36
CA PHE A 213 -18.94 0.07 -6.33
C PHE A 213 -19.92 0.25 -7.51
N LYS A 214 -20.20 1.49 -7.89
CA LYS A 214 -20.99 1.81 -9.07
C LYS A 214 -20.33 1.29 -10.35
N ALA A 215 -19.02 1.50 -10.52
CA ALA A 215 -18.27 1.04 -11.68
C ALA A 215 -18.35 -0.49 -11.82
N GLU A 216 -18.18 -1.25 -10.72
CA GLU A 216 -18.35 -2.72 -10.75
C GLU A 216 -19.75 -3.13 -11.24
N THR A 217 -20.78 -2.52 -10.68
CA THR A 217 -22.16 -2.81 -11.06
C THR A 217 -22.44 -2.53 -12.56
N GLU A 218 -21.92 -1.41 -13.07
CA GLU A 218 -22.10 -1.02 -14.48
C GLU A 218 -21.35 -1.98 -15.43
N VAL A 219 -20.12 -2.36 -15.10
CA VAL A 219 -19.34 -3.31 -15.89
C VAL A 219 -19.98 -4.69 -15.87
N ARG A 220 -20.40 -5.18 -14.71
CA ARG A 220 -21.10 -6.45 -14.56
C ARG A 220 -22.41 -6.49 -15.37
N LYS A 221 -23.15 -5.40 -15.36
CA LYS A 221 -24.37 -5.28 -16.17
C LYS A 221 -24.08 -5.31 -17.68
N ALA A 222 -22.98 -4.67 -18.11
CA ALA A 222 -22.60 -4.60 -19.51
C ALA A 222 -22.08 -5.92 -20.05
N LEU A 223 -21.29 -6.66 -19.27
CA LEU A 223 -20.69 -7.93 -19.68
C LEU A 223 -21.62 -9.14 -19.47
N GLY A 224 -22.53 -9.06 -18.49
CA GLY A 224 -23.30 -10.20 -18.01
C GLY A 224 -22.53 -11.11 -17.06
N GLU A 225 -23.24 -11.95 -16.29
CA GLU A 225 -22.66 -12.80 -15.22
C GLU A 225 -21.62 -13.79 -15.77
N GLU A 226 -21.89 -14.41 -16.93
CA GLU A 226 -21.02 -15.44 -17.53
C GLU A 226 -19.64 -14.90 -17.92
N LYS A 227 -19.57 -13.63 -18.38
CA LYS A 227 -18.33 -12.98 -18.75
C LYS A 227 -17.68 -12.26 -17.56
N SER A 228 -18.44 -11.96 -16.53
CA SER A 228 -17.91 -11.29 -15.34
C SER A 228 -17.17 -12.23 -14.40
N PHE A 229 -17.60 -13.49 -14.32
CA PHE A 229 -17.07 -14.42 -13.34
C PHE A 229 -16.66 -15.76 -13.92
N LYS A 230 -15.63 -16.37 -13.33
CA LYS A 230 -15.20 -17.75 -13.55
C LYS A 230 -15.20 -18.50 -12.22
N MET A 231 -15.58 -19.79 -12.26
CA MET A 231 -15.48 -20.67 -11.10
C MET A 231 -14.10 -21.32 -11.08
N VAL A 232 -13.39 -21.20 -9.97
CA VAL A 232 -12.05 -21.75 -9.81
C VAL A 232 -12.05 -22.67 -8.58
N GLU A 233 -11.59 -23.89 -8.77
CA GLU A 233 -11.36 -24.81 -7.66
C GLU A 233 -10.01 -24.48 -7.00
N ARG A 234 -10.04 -24.11 -5.72
CA ARG A 234 -8.85 -23.76 -4.97
C ARG A 234 -8.96 -24.32 -3.54
N TYR A 235 -7.95 -25.09 -3.12
CA TYR A 235 -7.95 -25.76 -1.79
C TYR A 235 -9.21 -26.61 -1.52
N GLY A 236 -9.69 -27.33 -2.55
CA GLY A 236 -10.90 -28.17 -2.43
C GLY A 236 -12.21 -27.39 -2.27
N LYS A 237 -12.20 -26.07 -2.57
CA LYS A 237 -13.39 -25.22 -2.57
C LYS A 237 -13.53 -24.53 -3.91
N THR A 238 -14.73 -24.61 -4.49
CA THR A 238 -15.07 -23.84 -5.68
C THR A 238 -15.41 -22.41 -5.26
N GLN A 239 -14.68 -21.43 -5.83
CA GLN A 239 -14.87 -20.01 -5.54
C GLN A 239 -15.08 -19.22 -6.82
N ARG A 240 -15.86 -18.16 -6.73
CA ARG A 240 -16.12 -17.24 -7.83
C ARG A 240 -15.01 -16.18 -7.90
N TYR A 241 -14.41 -16.01 -9.06
CA TYR A 241 -13.38 -15.02 -9.35
C TYR A 241 -13.81 -14.16 -10.53
N TYR A 242 -13.37 -12.89 -10.57
CA TYR A 242 -13.53 -12.06 -11.75
C TYR A 242 -12.71 -12.64 -12.92
N THR A 243 -13.25 -12.53 -14.15
CA THR A 243 -12.54 -12.89 -15.36
C THR A 243 -11.53 -11.83 -15.76
N ASP A 244 -10.59 -12.19 -16.64
CA ASP A 244 -9.60 -11.24 -17.15
C ASP A 244 -10.29 -10.14 -18.00
N GLU A 245 -11.38 -10.48 -18.73
CA GLU A 245 -12.21 -9.53 -19.46
C GLU A 245 -12.84 -8.50 -18.51
N PHE A 246 -13.37 -8.97 -17.37
CA PHE A 246 -13.94 -8.08 -16.35
C PHE A 246 -12.89 -7.18 -15.71
N ILE A 247 -11.74 -7.73 -15.32
CA ILE A 247 -10.63 -6.99 -14.70
C ILE A 247 -10.20 -5.84 -15.61
N GLN A 248 -10.03 -6.12 -16.89
CA GLN A 248 -9.66 -5.10 -17.88
C GLN A 248 -10.76 -4.03 -18.01
N ALA A 249 -12.01 -4.43 -18.21
CA ALA A 249 -13.13 -3.51 -18.36
C ALA A 249 -13.37 -2.65 -17.13
N PHE A 250 -13.18 -3.21 -15.91
CA PHE A 250 -13.31 -2.47 -14.67
C PHE A 250 -12.18 -1.45 -14.50
N GLY A 251 -10.94 -1.83 -14.80
CA GLY A 251 -9.81 -0.90 -14.79
C GLY A 251 -10.01 0.24 -15.79
N ASP A 252 -10.44 -0.06 -17.02
CA ASP A 252 -10.71 0.94 -18.05
C ASP A 252 -11.87 1.87 -17.64
N LYS A 253 -12.90 1.33 -16.96
CA LYS A 253 -14.01 2.12 -16.42
C LYS A 253 -13.58 3.11 -15.35
N LEU A 254 -12.64 2.71 -14.47
CA LEU A 254 -12.07 3.58 -13.44
C LEU A 254 -11.02 4.57 -14.01
N GLY A 255 -10.54 4.33 -15.24
CA GLY A 255 -9.59 5.21 -15.91
C GLY A 255 -8.31 5.42 -15.10
N THR A 256 -7.98 6.67 -14.78
CA THR A 256 -6.77 7.02 -14.03
C THR A 256 -6.93 6.93 -12.51
N SER A 257 -8.06 6.51 -11.98
CA SER A 257 -8.34 6.51 -10.53
C SER A 257 -7.32 5.66 -9.76
N ILE A 258 -7.11 4.40 -10.17
CA ILE A 258 -6.16 3.50 -9.51
C ILE A 258 -4.71 3.98 -9.67
N PRO A 259 -4.18 4.23 -10.89
CA PRO A 259 -2.81 4.71 -11.04
C PRO A 259 -2.54 6.03 -10.32
N ASN A 260 -3.46 6.98 -10.35
CA ASN A 260 -3.31 8.23 -9.61
C ASN A 260 -3.24 7.98 -8.09
N ARG A 261 -4.06 7.06 -7.57
CA ARG A 261 -4.04 6.73 -6.14
C ARG A 261 -2.73 6.02 -5.75
N MET A 262 -2.20 5.16 -6.60
CA MET A 262 -0.89 4.52 -6.41
C MET A 262 0.23 5.56 -6.36
N ILE A 263 0.30 6.47 -7.33
CA ILE A 263 1.36 7.49 -7.38
C ILE A 263 1.24 8.44 -6.18
N GLN A 264 0.03 8.85 -5.82
CA GLN A 264 -0.23 9.68 -4.64
C GLN A 264 0.24 8.98 -3.37
N SER A 265 -0.01 7.67 -3.24
CA SER A 265 0.47 6.86 -2.13
C SER A 265 1.99 6.87 -2.04
N SER A 266 2.70 6.60 -3.14
CA SER A 266 4.17 6.61 -3.15
C SER A 266 4.75 7.96 -2.75
N HIS A 267 4.17 9.07 -3.22
CA HIS A 267 4.57 10.42 -2.85
C HIS A 267 4.34 10.71 -1.36
N ARG A 268 3.21 10.25 -0.81
CA ARG A 268 2.91 10.43 0.62
C ARG A 268 3.79 9.57 1.52
N VAL A 269 4.13 8.35 1.10
CA VAL A 269 5.16 7.53 1.77
C VAL A 269 6.49 8.30 1.81
N SER A 270 6.91 8.87 0.68
CA SER A 270 8.11 9.72 0.61
C SER A 270 8.02 10.91 1.58
N SER A 271 6.86 11.57 1.68
CA SER A 271 6.62 12.69 2.60
C SER A 271 6.69 12.27 4.07
N PHE A 272 6.17 11.09 4.43
CA PHE A 272 6.31 10.56 5.78
C PHE A 272 7.78 10.24 6.13
N TRP A 273 8.54 9.62 5.22
CA TRP A 273 9.96 9.35 5.44
C TRP A 273 10.77 10.64 5.57
N TYR A 274 10.51 11.60 4.69
CA TYR A 274 11.15 12.92 4.74
C TYR A 274 10.86 13.65 6.03
N SER A 275 9.61 13.64 6.48
CA SER A 275 9.19 14.29 7.73
C SER A 275 9.85 13.65 8.94
N ALA A 276 9.91 12.31 8.99
CA ALA A 276 10.58 11.60 10.08
C ALA A 276 12.09 11.93 10.15
N TRP A 277 12.75 12.03 9.00
CA TRP A 277 14.16 12.44 8.92
C TRP A 277 14.33 13.89 9.38
N LYS A 278 13.43 14.80 8.99
CA LYS A 278 13.43 16.22 9.43
C LYS A 278 13.22 16.34 10.94
N ASP A 279 12.24 15.63 11.50
CA ASP A 279 11.94 15.63 12.94
C ASP A 279 13.08 15.03 13.77
N ALA A 280 13.90 14.18 13.17
CA ALA A 280 15.12 13.66 13.77
C ALA A 280 16.31 14.64 13.70
N GLY A 281 16.14 15.83 13.12
CA GLY A 281 17.20 16.84 12.96
C GLY A 281 18.01 16.71 11.66
N SER A 282 17.46 16.03 10.65
CA SER A 282 18.12 15.80 9.35
C SER A 282 19.52 15.20 9.46
N PRO A 283 19.69 14.06 10.15
CA PRO A 283 21.01 13.50 10.44
C PRO A 283 21.79 13.18 9.14
N THR A 284 23.08 13.53 9.14
CA THR A 284 23.97 13.37 7.96
C THR A 284 24.57 11.99 7.83
N TRP A 285 24.53 11.17 8.88
CA TRP A 285 25.07 9.80 8.88
C TRP A 285 24.44 8.91 7.79
N VAL A 286 23.24 9.27 7.29
CA VAL A 286 22.53 8.53 6.24
C VAL A 286 23.35 8.37 4.95
N THR A 287 24.30 9.26 4.68
CA THR A 287 25.19 9.15 3.50
C THR A 287 26.55 8.53 3.79
N LYS A 288 26.82 8.19 5.06
CA LYS A 288 28.08 7.58 5.43
C LYS A 288 28.28 6.23 4.70
N ASP A 289 29.47 6.02 4.19
CA ASP A 289 29.92 4.78 3.53
C ASP A 289 29.16 4.44 2.20
N ILE A 290 28.50 5.41 1.56
CA ILE A 290 27.88 5.20 0.25
C ILE A 290 28.87 5.55 -0.86
N SER A 291 29.12 4.61 -1.76
CA SER A 291 30.09 4.76 -2.84
C SER A 291 29.64 5.78 -3.91
N LEU A 292 30.61 6.38 -4.60
CA LEU A 292 30.34 7.26 -5.75
C LEU A 292 29.63 6.54 -6.88
N GLU A 293 29.93 5.25 -7.09
CA GLU A 293 29.23 4.42 -8.06
C GLU A 293 27.73 4.31 -7.73
N LYS A 294 27.39 4.06 -6.46
CA LYS A 294 25.98 3.98 -6.02
C LYS A 294 25.26 5.31 -6.21
N LYS A 295 25.96 6.43 -5.97
CA LYS A 295 25.42 7.76 -6.22
C LYS A 295 25.14 8.00 -7.71
N ALA A 296 26.07 7.64 -8.59
CA ALA A 296 25.89 7.74 -10.03
C ALA A 296 24.73 6.86 -10.53
N ALA A 297 24.62 5.63 -10.02
CA ALA A 297 23.52 4.73 -10.33
C ALA A 297 22.16 5.30 -9.91
N PHE A 298 22.07 5.92 -8.73
CA PHE A 298 20.84 6.57 -8.27
C PHE A 298 20.41 7.71 -9.20
N GLU A 299 21.33 8.61 -9.56
CA GLU A 299 21.00 9.73 -10.46
C GLU A 299 20.58 9.23 -11.86
N ALA A 300 21.24 8.18 -12.37
CA ALA A 300 20.85 7.58 -13.65
C ALA A 300 19.43 6.96 -13.58
N GLU A 301 19.09 6.28 -12.51
CA GLU A 301 17.77 5.66 -12.34
C GLU A 301 16.68 6.70 -12.07
N LYS A 302 16.99 7.84 -11.42
CA LYS A 302 16.08 9.00 -11.31
C LYS A 302 15.71 9.58 -12.67
N VAL A 303 16.63 9.59 -13.64
CA VAL A 303 16.32 10.00 -15.02
C VAL A 303 15.31 9.06 -15.64
N GLN A 304 15.48 7.74 -15.47
CA GLN A 304 14.54 6.74 -15.96
C GLN A 304 13.17 6.84 -15.29
N TRP A 305 13.12 7.11 -13.98
CA TRP A 305 11.87 7.38 -13.29
C TRP A 305 11.15 8.62 -13.87
N ARG A 306 11.87 9.74 -14.08
CA ARG A 306 11.30 10.96 -14.64
C ARG A 306 10.77 10.77 -16.07
N SER A 307 11.41 9.94 -16.86
CA SER A 307 10.99 9.61 -18.23
C SER A 307 9.96 8.47 -18.30
N ASN A 308 9.44 8.00 -17.14
CA ASN A 308 8.52 6.86 -17.04
C ASN A 308 9.04 5.58 -17.71
N SER A 309 10.33 5.32 -17.64
CA SER A 309 10.98 4.20 -18.32
C SER A 309 11.47 3.08 -17.41
N LEU A 310 11.15 3.10 -16.10
CA LEU A 310 11.58 2.06 -15.16
C LEU A 310 11.13 0.64 -15.58
N ILE A 311 9.92 0.51 -16.15
CA ILE A 311 9.41 -0.78 -16.62
C ILE A 311 10.17 -1.23 -17.86
N SER A 312 10.28 -0.37 -18.88
CA SER A 312 10.92 -0.70 -20.16
C SER A 312 12.42 -0.96 -20.03
N THR A 313 13.07 -0.38 -19.05
CA THR A 313 14.50 -0.59 -18.76
C THR A 313 14.76 -1.71 -17.76
N GLY A 314 13.70 -2.39 -17.27
CA GLY A 314 13.82 -3.49 -16.31
C GLY A 314 14.30 -3.05 -14.93
N LYS A 315 14.04 -1.80 -14.54
CA LYS A 315 14.46 -1.24 -13.24
C LYS A 315 13.37 -1.31 -12.17
N LEU A 316 12.14 -1.66 -12.54
CA LEU A 316 11.07 -1.84 -11.57
C LEU A 316 11.19 -3.21 -10.89
N ILE A 317 11.69 -3.20 -9.65
CA ILE A 317 12.05 -4.40 -8.86
C ILE A 317 10.84 -5.33 -8.65
N SER A 318 9.66 -4.75 -8.48
CA SER A 318 8.41 -5.51 -8.26
C SER A 318 8.07 -6.47 -9.42
N LEU A 319 8.60 -6.24 -10.62
CA LEU A 319 8.41 -7.09 -11.80
C LEU A 319 9.51 -8.14 -11.99
N HIS A 320 10.56 -8.14 -11.17
CA HIS A 320 11.61 -9.16 -11.26
C HIS A 320 11.06 -10.50 -10.78
N LYS A 321 11.13 -11.52 -11.62
CA LYS A 321 10.82 -12.90 -11.23
C LYS A 321 11.91 -13.39 -10.27
N LYS A 322 11.51 -13.86 -9.11
CA LYS A 322 12.37 -14.62 -8.20
C LYS A 322 12.38 -16.10 -8.58
#